data_e68b1c6af1688562720dcb1a52b6f7e2
#
_entry.id   e68b1c6af1688562720dcb1a52b6f7e2
#
_cell.length_a   1.000
_cell.length_b   1.000
_cell.length_c   1.000
_cell.angle_alpha   90.00
_cell.angle_beta   90.00
_cell.angle_gamma   90.00
#
_symmetry.space_group_name_H-M   'P 1'
#
loop_
_entity.id
_entity.type
_entity.pdbx_description
1 polymer ?
#
loop_
_entity_poly.entity_id
_entity_poly.type
_entity_poly.pdbx_seq_one_letter_code
_entity_poly.pdbx_strand_id
1 'polypeptide(L)'
;MIRIKNLTKRIPGGPKVLDDISFEAYPGDFIAIKGESGSGKSMLLRCLALQEKWTSGSYQFDGKDVFKDGLQGKMKVKREVAYVEEKPFLFPNKTGLKNVIIGSVTQTPAWRRWTGMVRNDDYMGAMDMIEKRGLLEKAHLKASTLSGGEKQRMAIARALVHGAKVIAADEPVSGLDPHTADQVLGDLKALCREQGVIVVAVMHQGDWAERFADRILGLNKGKLVLDVRGRRLTEREKALL
;
A
#
# COMPACT_ATOMS: atom_id res chain seq x y z
N MET A 1 -7.93 -10.55 -5.57
CA MET A 1 -7.03 -10.73 -6.73
C MET A 1 -6.99 -9.46 -7.56
N ILE A 2 -5.78 -9.02 -7.93
CA ILE A 2 -5.55 -7.91 -8.88
C ILE A 2 -4.99 -8.48 -10.18
N ARG A 3 -5.49 -7.99 -11.32
CA ARG A 3 -4.90 -8.25 -12.63
C ARG A 3 -4.79 -6.95 -13.40
N ILE A 4 -3.58 -6.59 -13.75
CA ILE A 4 -3.24 -5.45 -14.59
C ILE A 4 -2.80 -5.98 -15.96
N LYS A 5 -3.33 -5.41 -17.05
CA LYS A 5 -2.94 -5.77 -18.42
C LYS A 5 -2.69 -4.51 -19.24
N ASN A 6 -1.50 -4.44 -19.83
CA ASN A 6 -1.06 -3.40 -20.76
C ASN A 6 -1.27 -1.97 -20.23
N LEU A 7 -1.10 -1.79 -18.91
CA LEU A 7 -1.28 -0.48 -18.27
C LEU A 7 -0.23 0.49 -18.77
N THR A 8 -0.69 1.57 -19.37
CA THR A 8 0.16 2.65 -19.89
C THR A 8 -0.30 3.97 -19.27
N LYS A 9 0.64 4.75 -18.73
CA LYS A 9 0.43 6.10 -18.24
C LYS A 9 1.30 7.08 -19.03
N ARG A 10 0.66 8.05 -19.68
CA ARG A 10 1.32 9.17 -20.35
C ARG A 10 0.97 10.47 -19.60
N ILE A 11 1.94 11.34 -19.42
CA ILE A 11 1.70 12.70 -18.96
C ILE A 11 1.13 13.49 -20.16
N PRO A 12 0.10 14.33 -19.95
CA PRO A 12 -0.43 15.17 -21.03
C PRO A 12 0.68 16.02 -21.66
N GLY A 13 0.88 15.89 -23.00
CA GLY A 13 1.96 16.55 -23.72
C GLY A 13 3.39 16.05 -23.45
N GLY A 14 3.54 14.98 -22.65
CA GLY A 14 4.82 14.48 -22.19
C GLY A 14 5.09 12.99 -22.48
N PRO A 15 6.15 12.45 -21.87
CA PRO A 15 6.57 11.06 -22.09
C PRO A 15 5.60 10.06 -21.46
N LYS A 16 5.76 8.79 -21.84
CA LYS A 16 5.17 7.67 -21.11
C LYS A 16 5.95 7.44 -19.81
N VAL A 17 5.26 7.49 -18.68
CA VAL A 17 5.82 7.16 -17.35
C VAL A 17 5.70 5.68 -17.04
N LEU A 18 4.61 5.05 -17.51
CA LEU A 18 4.42 3.61 -17.50
C LEU A 18 4.09 3.18 -18.92
N ASP A 19 4.70 2.10 -19.39
CA ASP A 19 4.57 1.60 -20.74
C ASP A 19 4.36 0.08 -20.73
N ASP A 20 3.12 -0.33 -20.98
CA ASP A 20 2.72 -1.73 -21.14
C ASP A 20 2.97 -2.62 -19.91
N ILE A 21 2.64 -2.12 -18.73
CA ILE A 21 2.80 -2.88 -17.49
C ILE A 21 1.70 -3.95 -17.38
N SER A 22 2.12 -5.20 -17.19
CA SER A 22 1.21 -6.33 -17.01
C SER A 22 1.69 -7.24 -15.89
N PHE A 23 0.85 -7.46 -14.87
CA PHE A 23 1.09 -8.43 -13.79
C PHE A 23 -0.20 -8.79 -13.06
N GLU A 24 -0.14 -9.85 -12.29
CA GLU A 24 -1.22 -10.31 -11.41
C GLU A 24 -0.73 -10.36 -9.97
N ALA A 25 -1.62 -10.12 -9.00
CA ALA A 25 -1.36 -10.29 -7.58
C ALA A 25 -2.51 -11.05 -6.95
N TYR A 26 -2.17 -12.02 -6.12
CA TYR A 26 -3.11 -12.92 -5.46
C TYR A 26 -3.18 -12.62 -3.97
N PRO A 27 -4.31 -12.97 -3.30
CA PRO A 27 -4.39 -12.86 -1.85
C PRO A 27 -3.20 -13.55 -1.18
N GLY A 28 -2.56 -12.82 -0.26
CA GLY A 28 -1.38 -13.28 0.44
C GLY A 28 -0.04 -12.97 -0.23
N ASP A 29 -0.03 -12.44 -1.46
CA ASP A 29 1.22 -12.04 -2.13
C ASP A 29 1.83 -10.80 -1.45
N PHE A 30 3.11 -10.87 -1.11
CA PHE A 30 3.96 -9.71 -0.83
C PHE A 30 4.87 -9.45 -2.03
N ILE A 31 4.55 -8.40 -2.79
CA ILE A 31 5.26 -8.01 -4.02
C ILE A 31 6.12 -6.78 -3.74
N ALA A 32 7.43 -6.89 -3.97
CA ALA A 32 8.33 -5.75 -3.97
C ALA A 32 8.51 -5.20 -5.39
N ILE A 33 8.47 -3.88 -5.54
CA ILE A 33 8.81 -3.18 -6.78
C ILE A 33 10.19 -2.53 -6.60
N LYS A 34 11.14 -2.92 -7.44
CA LYS A 34 12.51 -2.35 -7.49
C LYS A 34 12.75 -1.63 -8.81
N GLY A 35 13.76 -0.78 -8.85
CA GLY A 35 14.19 -0.03 -10.04
C GLY A 35 14.79 1.32 -9.66
N GLU A 36 15.45 1.98 -10.61
CA GLU A 36 16.05 3.31 -10.42
C GLU A 36 15.02 4.39 -10.04
N SER A 37 15.50 5.50 -9.48
CA SER A 37 14.69 6.69 -9.27
C SER A 37 14.14 7.19 -10.61
N GLY A 38 12.85 7.56 -10.64
CA GLY A 38 12.19 7.99 -11.88
C GLY A 38 11.72 6.85 -12.80
N SER A 39 11.93 5.57 -12.46
CA SER A 39 11.47 4.44 -13.30
C SER A 39 9.94 4.25 -13.35
N GLY A 40 9.17 4.98 -12.52
CA GLY A 40 7.69 4.94 -12.51
C GLY A 40 7.06 4.15 -11.36
N LYS A 41 7.82 3.68 -10.38
CA LYS A 41 7.33 2.83 -9.27
C LYS A 41 6.18 3.46 -8.47
N SER A 42 6.38 4.67 -7.94
CA SER A 42 5.34 5.39 -7.20
C SER A 42 4.12 5.71 -8.07
N MET A 43 4.34 5.99 -9.36
CA MET A 43 3.25 6.18 -10.32
C MET A 43 2.42 4.90 -10.49
N LEU A 44 3.06 3.72 -10.55
CA LEU A 44 2.36 2.44 -10.61
C LEU A 44 1.51 2.22 -9.35
N LEU A 45 2.05 2.46 -8.16
CA LEU A 45 1.29 2.36 -6.91
C LEU A 45 0.09 3.31 -6.85
N ARG A 46 0.27 4.57 -7.29
CA ARG A 46 -0.83 5.55 -7.35
C ARG A 46 -1.90 5.15 -8.35
N CYS A 47 -1.51 4.56 -9.47
CA CYS A 47 -2.47 3.98 -10.42
C CYS A 47 -3.26 2.81 -9.80
N LEU A 48 -2.60 1.91 -9.05
CA LEU A 48 -3.27 0.81 -8.35
C LEU A 48 -4.29 1.32 -7.32
N ALA A 49 -3.96 2.36 -6.59
CA ALA A 49 -4.84 2.98 -5.61
C ALA A 49 -5.88 3.95 -6.21
N LEU A 50 -5.96 4.08 -7.53
CA LEU A 50 -6.82 5.05 -8.24
C LEU A 50 -6.61 6.50 -7.80
N GLN A 51 -5.43 6.86 -7.30
CA GLN A 51 -5.04 8.25 -7.08
C GLN A 51 -4.65 8.93 -8.39
N GLU A 52 -4.12 8.14 -9.33
CA GLU A 52 -3.77 8.58 -10.67
C GLU A 52 -4.54 7.79 -11.73
N LYS A 53 -4.98 8.49 -12.79
CA LYS A 53 -5.59 7.85 -13.95
C LYS A 53 -4.48 7.40 -14.91
N TRP A 54 -4.63 6.24 -15.53
CA TRP A 54 -3.77 5.82 -16.63
C TRP A 54 -4.40 6.09 -18.00
N THR A 55 -3.62 5.99 -19.05
CA THR A 55 -4.02 6.35 -20.42
C THR A 55 -4.71 5.18 -21.12
N SER A 56 -4.19 3.97 -20.97
CA SER A 56 -4.74 2.75 -21.60
C SER A 56 -4.39 1.51 -20.80
N GLY A 57 -5.00 0.38 -21.13
CA GLY A 57 -4.88 -0.89 -20.44
C GLY A 57 -6.11 -1.22 -19.61
N SER A 58 -6.10 -2.37 -18.94
CA SER A 58 -7.19 -2.83 -18.09
C SER A 58 -6.74 -3.11 -16.66
N TYR A 59 -7.63 -2.84 -15.72
CA TYR A 59 -7.47 -3.16 -14.31
C TYR A 59 -8.66 -3.97 -13.84
N GLN A 60 -8.41 -5.22 -13.47
CA GLN A 60 -9.41 -6.08 -12.86
C GLN A 60 -9.13 -6.23 -11.37
N PHE A 61 -10.17 -6.06 -10.59
CA PHE A 61 -10.17 -6.25 -9.14
C PHE A 61 -11.24 -7.27 -8.79
N ASP A 62 -10.86 -8.39 -8.18
CA ASP A 62 -11.72 -9.55 -7.90
C ASP A 62 -12.52 -10.01 -9.13
N GLY A 63 -11.85 -10.10 -10.27
CA GLY A 63 -12.42 -10.58 -11.53
C GLY A 63 -13.27 -9.56 -12.31
N LYS A 64 -13.55 -8.38 -11.72
CA LYS A 64 -14.32 -7.31 -12.37
C LYS A 64 -13.42 -6.22 -12.90
N ASP A 65 -13.70 -5.74 -14.10
CA ASP A 65 -12.98 -4.61 -14.70
C ASP A 65 -13.42 -3.30 -14.03
N VAL A 66 -12.47 -2.65 -13.37
CA VAL A 66 -12.70 -1.45 -12.53
C VAL A 66 -13.30 -0.28 -13.31
N PHE A 67 -13.03 -0.19 -14.63
CA PHE A 67 -13.54 0.89 -15.46
C PHE A 67 -14.85 0.56 -16.14
N LYS A 68 -15.03 -0.70 -16.56
CA LYS A 68 -16.31 -1.16 -17.13
C LYS A 68 -17.43 -1.16 -16.10
N ASP A 69 -17.11 -1.50 -14.84
CA ASP A 69 -18.04 -1.40 -13.70
C ASP A 69 -18.34 0.06 -13.28
N GLY A 70 -17.73 1.04 -13.95
CA GLY A 70 -17.99 2.45 -13.76
C GLY A 70 -17.70 2.98 -12.36
N LEU A 71 -18.68 3.67 -11.74
CA LEU A 71 -18.50 4.27 -10.42
C LEU A 71 -18.36 3.21 -9.31
N GLN A 72 -19.09 2.09 -9.41
CA GLN A 72 -19.08 1.03 -8.39
C GLN A 72 -17.73 0.34 -8.32
N GLY A 73 -17.12 -0.03 -9.44
CA GLY A 73 -15.79 -0.61 -9.50
C GLY A 73 -14.72 0.31 -8.89
N LYS A 74 -14.77 1.59 -9.25
CA LYS A 74 -13.85 2.60 -8.70
C LYS A 74 -14.02 2.81 -7.19
N MET A 75 -15.25 2.85 -6.70
CA MET A 75 -15.54 2.98 -5.26
C MET A 75 -15.06 1.75 -4.49
N LYS A 76 -15.23 0.54 -5.05
CA LYS A 76 -14.73 -0.70 -4.45
C LYS A 76 -13.21 -0.64 -4.30
N VAL A 77 -12.47 -0.30 -5.35
CA VAL A 77 -11.01 -0.19 -5.29
C VAL A 77 -10.60 0.87 -4.28
N LYS A 78 -11.19 2.07 -4.30
CA LYS A 78 -10.87 3.13 -3.33
C LYS A 78 -11.13 2.73 -1.87
N ARG A 79 -12.03 1.79 -1.63
CA ARG A 79 -12.31 1.26 -0.29
C ARG A 79 -11.37 0.13 0.12
N GLU A 80 -10.99 -0.73 -0.84
CA GLU A 80 -10.27 -1.97 -0.56
C GLU A 80 -8.77 -1.90 -0.89
N VAL A 81 -8.31 -0.81 -1.52
CA VAL A 81 -6.90 -0.55 -1.82
C VAL A 81 -6.44 0.69 -1.06
N ALA A 82 -5.59 0.51 -0.08
CA ALA A 82 -4.97 1.60 0.66
C ALA A 82 -3.62 1.97 0.06
N TYR A 83 -3.36 3.27 -0.05
CA TYR A 83 -2.05 3.79 -0.38
C TYR A 83 -1.37 4.30 0.90
N VAL A 84 -0.19 3.79 1.19
CA VAL A 84 0.63 4.19 2.32
C VAL A 84 1.86 4.92 1.77
N GLU A 85 1.93 6.21 2.09
CA GLU A 85 3.02 7.08 1.64
C GLU A 85 4.33 6.79 2.39
N GLU A 86 5.47 7.12 1.80
CA GLU A 86 6.79 7.11 2.45
C GLU A 86 6.76 7.83 3.80
N LYS A 87 6.18 9.03 3.82
CA LYS A 87 5.94 9.81 5.04
C LYS A 87 4.44 9.90 5.28
N PRO A 88 3.85 8.95 6.03
CA PRO A 88 2.41 8.89 6.17
C PRO A 88 1.88 10.12 6.89
N PHE A 89 0.87 10.75 6.28
CA PHE A 89 0.18 11.85 6.92
C PHE A 89 -0.73 11.33 8.05
N LEU A 90 -0.44 11.76 9.27
CA LEU A 90 -1.32 11.64 10.42
C LEU A 90 -1.63 13.04 10.94
N PHE A 91 -2.86 13.25 11.43
CA PHE A 91 -3.24 14.51 12.06
C PHE A 91 -2.44 14.70 13.35
N PRO A 92 -1.49 15.65 13.42
CA PRO A 92 -0.49 15.72 14.50
C PRO A 92 -1.11 15.96 15.87
N ASN A 93 -2.19 16.72 15.93
CA ASN A 93 -2.90 17.09 17.17
C ASN A 93 -3.94 16.04 17.61
N LYS A 94 -4.17 15.00 16.81
CA LYS A 94 -5.05 13.87 17.18
C LYS A 94 -4.22 12.74 17.75
N THR A 95 -4.83 11.92 18.61
CA THR A 95 -4.17 10.71 19.13
C THR A 95 -3.99 9.68 18.03
N GLY A 96 -3.08 8.70 18.25
CA GLY A 96 -2.91 7.55 17.35
C GLY A 96 -4.24 6.87 17.06
N LEU A 97 -5.00 6.55 18.11
CA LEU A 97 -6.33 5.93 17.98
C LEU A 97 -7.29 6.76 17.12
N LYS A 98 -7.38 8.08 17.35
CA LYS A 98 -8.24 8.95 16.51
C LYS A 98 -7.80 8.97 15.05
N ASN A 99 -6.49 8.90 14.79
CA ASN A 99 -5.97 8.80 13.42
C ASN A 99 -6.36 7.46 12.77
N VAL A 100 -6.34 6.36 13.51
CA VAL A 100 -6.75 5.03 13.00
C VAL A 100 -8.25 4.99 12.75
N ILE A 101 -9.07 5.46 13.69
CA ILE A 101 -10.53 5.51 13.54
C ILE A 101 -10.98 6.32 12.32
N ILE A 102 -10.24 7.38 11.93
CA ILE A 102 -10.54 8.13 10.70
C ILE A 102 -10.56 7.21 9.47
N GLY A 103 -9.80 6.11 9.47
CA GLY A 103 -9.85 5.10 8.41
C GLY A 103 -11.24 4.44 8.28
N SER A 104 -11.97 4.21 9.37
CA SER A 104 -13.30 3.60 9.34
C SER A 104 -14.40 4.56 8.85
N VAL A 105 -14.17 5.87 8.95
CA VAL A 105 -15.16 6.91 8.58
C VAL A 105 -15.61 6.82 7.13
N THR A 106 -14.76 6.35 6.22
CA THR A 106 -15.10 6.21 4.80
C THR A 106 -16.10 5.07 4.54
N GLN A 107 -16.22 4.10 5.45
CA GLN A 107 -17.20 3.02 5.41
C GLN A 107 -18.51 3.39 6.10
N THR A 108 -18.53 4.51 6.83
CA THR A 108 -19.67 4.95 7.62
C THR A 108 -20.67 5.71 6.72
N PRO A 109 -21.98 5.45 6.82
CA PRO A 109 -23.00 6.20 6.11
C PRO A 109 -22.88 7.71 6.34
N ALA A 110 -23.16 8.53 5.30
CA ALA A 110 -22.95 9.97 5.32
C ALA A 110 -23.57 10.68 6.54
N TRP A 111 -24.78 10.27 6.97
CA TRP A 111 -25.46 10.87 8.12
C TRP A 111 -24.72 10.67 9.47
N ARG A 112 -24.01 9.53 9.66
CA ARG A 112 -23.18 9.29 10.84
C ARG A 112 -21.88 10.08 10.83
N ARG A 113 -21.35 10.37 9.64
CA ARG A 113 -20.16 11.24 9.48
C ARG A 113 -20.45 12.65 10.00
N TRP A 114 -21.69 13.11 9.89
CA TRP A 114 -22.14 14.42 10.40
C TRP A 114 -22.25 14.46 11.92
N THR A 115 -22.66 13.37 12.55
CA THR A 115 -22.84 13.31 14.02
C THR A 115 -21.56 13.06 14.79
N GLY A 116 -20.46 12.68 14.12
CA GLY A 116 -19.18 12.34 14.78
C GLY A 116 -19.26 11.10 15.68
N MET A 117 -20.36 10.35 15.62
CA MET A 117 -20.53 9.13 16.42
C MET A 117 -19.61 8.01 15.95
N VAL A 118 -18.58 7.75 16.72
CA VAL A 118 -17.74 6.55 16.59
C VAL A 118 -18.52 5.38 17.20
N ARG A 119 -18.71 4.31 16.44
CA ARG A 119 -19.30 3.09 16.97
C ARG A 119 -18.32 2.43 17.94
N ASN A 120 -18.85 1.74 18.97
CA ASN A 120 -18.01 0.89 19.81
C ASN A 120 -17.23 -0.14 18.98
N ASP A 121 -17.84 -0.69 17.93
CA ASP A 121 -17.18 -1.62 17.01
C ASP A 121 -15.99 -0.98 16.27
N ASP A 122 -16.12 0.28 15.84
CA ASP A 122 -15.02 1.02 15.17
C ASP A 122 -13.87 1.31 16.14
N TYR A 123 -14.22 1.63 17.40
CA TYR A 123 -13.26 1.83 18.47
C TYR A 123 -12.50 0.53 18.80
N MET A 124 -13.23 -0.56 19.02
CA MET A 124 -12.65 -1.88 19.32
C MET A 124 -11.81 -2.40 18.18
N GLY A 125 -12.30 -2.27 16.92
CA GLY A 125 -11.53 -2.64 15.74
C GLY A 125 -10.25 -1.82 15.59
N ALA A 126 -10.29 -0.52 15.88
CA ALA A 126 -9.09 0.33 15.83
C ALA A 126 -8.08 -0.05 16.91
N MET A 127 -8.56 -0.33 18.15
CA MET A 127 -7.69 -0.78 19.25
C MET A 127 -7.04 -2.12 18.94
N ASP A 128 -7.79 -3.11 18.44
CA ASP A 128 -7.26 -4.42 18.01
C ASP A 128 -6.15 -4.25 16.94
N MET A 129 -6.38 -3.39 15.94
CA MET A 129 -5.37 -3.13 14.91
C MET A 129 -4.12 -2.45 15.47
N ILE A 130 -4.27 -1.53 16.44
CA ILE A 130 -3.15 -0.85 17.10
C ILE A 130 -2.36 -1.85 17.97
N GLU A 131 -3.06 -2.70 18.73
CA GLU A 131 -2.47 -3.72 19.60
C GLU A 131 -1.66 -4.73 18.77
N LYS A 132 -2.23 -5.26 17.69
CA LYS A 132 -1.54 -6.17 16.75
C LYS A 132 -0.27 -5.57 16.13
N ARG A 133 -0.10 -4.24 16.15
CA ARG A 133 1.10 -3.53 15.68
C ARG A 133 2.04 -3.15 16.84
N GLY A 134 1.79 -3.65 18.06
CA GLY A 134 2.62 -3.35 19.24
C GLY A 134 2.58 -1.88 19.66
N LEU A 135 1.47 -1.17 19.41
CA LEU A 135 1.33 0.26 19.65
C LEU A 135 0.25 0.61 20.67
N LEU A 136 -0.20 -0.35 21.48
CA LEU A 136 -1.29 -0.15 22.43
C LEU A 136 -1.02 1.02 23.38
N GLU A 137 0.18 1.09 23.97
CA GLU A 137 0.60 2.17 24.86
C GLU A 137 0.66 3.56 24.19
N LYS A 138 0.78 3.56 22.87
CA LYS A 138 0.85 4.77 22.05
C LYS A 138 -0.52 5.22 21.53
N ALA A 139 -1.57 4.43 21.72
CA ALA A 139 -2.91 4.68 21.17
C ALA A 139 -3.45 6.06 21.56
N HIS A 140 -3.22 6.47 22.79
CA HIS A 140 -3.72 7.74 23.33
C HIS A 140 -2.74 8.90 23.24
N LEU A 141 -1.52 8.69 22.77
CA LEU A 141 -0.53 9.75 22.55
C LEU A 141 -0.86 10.53 21.26
N LYS A 142 -0.50 11.81 21.23
CA LYS A 142 -0.61 12.64 20.01
C LYS A 142 0.28 12.09 18.91
N ALA A 143 -0.19 12.09 17.67
CA ALA A 143 0.59 11.61 16.54
C ALA A 143 1.88 12.42 16.30
N SER A 144 1.93 13.68 16.76
CA SER A 144 3.15 14.49 16.71
C SER A 144 4.31 13.92 17.53
N THR A 145 4.02 13.16 18.59
CA THR A 145 5.05 12.58 19.49
C THR A 145 5.52 11.19 19.07
N LEU A 146 4.89 10.60 18.05
CA LEU A 146 5.26 9.29 17.55
C LEU A 146 6.52 9.35 16.69
N SER A 147 7.36 8.31 16.80
CA SER A 147 8.51 8.11 15.91
C SER A 147 8.08 7.84 14.45
N GLY A 148 9.00 7.86 13.52
CA GLY A 148 8.74 7.56 12.11
C GLY A 148 8.12 6.17 11.92
N GLY A 149 8.70 5.14 12.52
CA GLY A 149 8.19 3.77 12.46
C GLY A 149 6.85 3.59 13.15
N GLU A 150 6.61 4.26 14.28
CA GLU A 150 5.30 4.24 14.96
C GLU A 150 4.23 4.90 14.08
N LYS A 151 4.55 6.01 13.40
CA LYS A 151 3.65 6.66 12.43
C LYS A 151 3.34 5.74 11.26
N GLN A 152 4.34 5.03 10.75
CA GLN A 152 4.15 4.08 9.65
C GLN A 152 3.23 2.93 10.06
N ARG A 153 3.46 2.31 11.21
CA ARG A 153 2.59 1.25 11.74
C ARG A 153 1.18 1.75 12.05
N MET A 154 1.02 3.00 12.53
CA MET A 154 -0.31 3.62 12.70
C MET A 154 -1.02 3.83 11.36
N ALA A 155 -0.32 4.21 10.30
CA ALA A 155 -0.89 4.35 8.96
C ALA A 155 -1.35 3.00 8.39
N ILE A 156 -0.59 1.94 8.63
CA ILE A 156 -0.98 0.56 8.28
C ILE A 156 -2.23 0.15 9.06
N ALA A 157 -2.28 0.38 10.38
CA ALA A 157 -3.46 0.12 11.20
C ALA A 157 -4.70 0.86 10.67
N ARG A 158 -4.54 2.14 10.31
CA ARG A 158 -5.61 2.96 9.69
C ARG A 158 -6.10 2.35 8.37
N ALA A 159 -5.19 1.86 7.53
CA ALA A 159 -5.54 1.21 6.27
C ALA A 159 -6.38 -0.05 6.48
N LEU A 160 -6.03 -0.86 7.48
CA LEU A 160 -6.73 -2.11 7.80
C LEU A 160 -8.10 -1.89 8.40
N VAL A 161 -8.24 -0.93 9.30
CA VAL A 161 -9.56 -0.54 9.86
C VAL A 161 -10.47 -0.02 8.76
N HIS A 162 -9.90 0.56 7.71
CA HIS A 162 -10.61 0.94 6.49
C HIS A 162 -11.10 -0.27 5.66
N GLY A 163 -10.65 -1.48 5.98
CA GLY A 163 -11.01 -2.71 5.26
C GLY A 163 -10.16 -2.95 4.02
N ALA A 164 -8.93 -2.44 4.00
CA ALA A 164 -8.02 -2.66 2.88
C ALA A 164 -7.71 -4.16 2.74
N LYS A 165 -7.90 -4.67 1.53
CA LYS A 165 -7.44 -5.99 1.09
C LYS A 165 -6.12 -5.91 0.33
N VAL A 166 -5.74 -4.69 -0.05
CA VAL A 166 -4.51 -4.39 -0.76
C VAL A 166 -3.85 -3.18 -0.12
N ILE A 167 -2.58 -3.27 0.17
CA ILE A 167 -1.74 -2.17 0.64
C ILE A 167 -0.71 -1.87 -0.44
N ALA A 168 -0.81 -0.70 -1.06
CA ALA A 168 0.19 -0.13 -1.94
C ALA A 168 1.09 0.80 -1.11
N ALA A 169 2.29 0.33 -0.74
CA ALA A 169 3.20 1.04 0.16
C ALA A 169 4.38 1.64 -0.62
N ASP A 170 4.49 2.96 -0.59
CA ASP A 170 5.59 3.68 -1.26
C ASP A 170 6.72 3.88 -0.26
N GLU A 171 7.81 3.13 -0.41
CA GLU A 171 9.00 3.15 0.46
C GLU A 171 8.67 3.08 1.97
N PRO A 172 7.94 2.06 2.44
CA PRO A 172 7.37 2.04 3.78
C PRO A 172 8.40 2.02 4.92
N VAL A 173 9.69 1.85 4.60
CA VAL A 173 10.79 1.79 5.57
C VAL A 173 11.90 2.80 5.30
N SER A 174 11.66 3.75 4.38
CA SER A 174 12.63 4.81 4.08
C SER A 174 12.93 5.65 5.34
N GLY A 175 14.21 5.88 5.61
CA GLY A 175 14.66 6.68 6.76
C GLY A 175 14.43 6.04 8.14
N LEU A 176 14.05 4.77 8.22
CA LEU A 176 13.95 4.03 9.47
C LEU A 176 15.26 3.31 9.77
N ASP A 177 15.56 3.13 11.06
CA ASP A 177 16.64 2.25 11.49
C ASP A 177 16.34 0.78 11.13
N PRO A 178 17.35 -0.09 10.99
CA PRO A 178 17.17 -1.47 10.53
C PRO A 178 16.21 -2.29 11.38
N HIS A 179 16.21 -2.11 12.70
CA HIS A 179 15.33 -2.85 13.60
C HIS A 179 13.85 -2.44 13.40
N THR A 180 13.58 -1.15 13.34
CA THR A 180 12.23 -0.62 13.08
C THR A 180 11.75 -1.01 11.68
N ALA A 181 12.63 -1.00 10.67
CA ALA A 181 12.31 -1.44 9.32
C ALA A 181 11.92 -2.91 9.28
N ASP A 182 12.66 -3.79 9.96
CA ASP A 182 12.32 -5.22 10.10
C ASP A 182 10.94 -5.42 10.74
N GLN A 183 10.60 -4.64 11.76
CA GLN A 183 9.28 -4.69 12.40
C GLN A 183 8.16 -4.31 11.43
N VAL A 184 8.30 -3.19 10.71
CA VAL A 184 7.28 -2.73 9.74
C VAL A 184 7.08 -3.74 8.62
N LEU A 185 8.17 -4.28 8.06
CA LEU A 185 8.10 -5.28 6.98
C LEU A 185 7.59 -6.63 7.48
N GLY A 186 7.96 -7.02 8.70
CA GLY A 186 7.43 -8.18 9.39
C GLY A 186 5.91 -8.10 9.57
N ASP A 187 5.41 -6.95 10.01
CA ASP A 187 3.98 -6.66 10.13
C ASP A 187 3.25 -6.79 8.78
N LEU A 188 3.81 -6.21 7.71
CA LEU A 188 3.24 -6.34 6.36
C LEU A 188 3.25 -7.78 5.87
N LYS A 189 4.31 -8.53 6.15
CA LYS A 189 4.40 -9.96 5.81
C LYS A 189 3.41 -10.81 6.56
N ALA A 190 3.21 -10.54 7.85
CA ALA A 190 2.21 -11.21 8.69
C ALA A 190 0.79 -10.98 8.14
N LEU A 191 0.47 -9.74 7.71
CA LEU A 191 -0.81 -9.44 7.06
C LEU A 191 -1.07 -10.28 5.81
N CYS A 192 -0.04 -10.47 4.97
CA CYS A 192 -0.15 -11.34 3.80
C CYS A 192 -0.51 -12.77 4.22
N ARG A 193 0.25 -13.33 5.17
CA ARG A 193 0.12 -14.74 5.57
C ARG A 193 -1.17 -15.04 6.34
N GLU A 194 -1.54 -14.16 7.27
CA GLU A 194 -2.61 -14.41 8.24
C GLU A 194 -3.97 -13.92 7.75
N GLN A 195 -3.99 -12.83 6.99
CA GLN A 195 -5.23 -12.17 6.58
C GLN A 195 -5.45 -12.17 5.07
N GLY A 196 -4.51 -12.74 4.30
CA GLY A 196 -4.60 -12.77 2.84
C GLY A 196 -4.54 -11.39 2.19
N VAL A 197 -4.02 -10.37 2.89
CA VAL A 197 -3.82 -9.04 2.34
C VAL A 197 -2.76 -9.10 1.24
N ILE A 198 -3.00 -8.42 0.13
CA ILE A 198 -1.99 -8.22 -0.91
C ILE A 198 -1.16 -7.00 -0.54
N VAL A 199 0.15 -7.14 -0.47
CA VAL A 199 1.07 -6.01 -0.29
C VAL A 199 1.86 -5.80 -1.57
N VAL A 200 1.84 -4.58 -2.10
CA VAL A 200 2.69 -4.13 -3.21
C VAL A 200 3.51 -2.96 -2.70
N ALA A 201 4.80 -3.18 -2.46
CA ALA A 201 5.67 -2.19 -1.82
C ALA A 201 6.83 -1.79 -2.72
N VAL A 202 7.07 -0.48 -2.87
CA VAL A 202 8.32 0.04 -3.46
C VAL A 202 9.42 -0.07 -2.43
N MET A 203 10.54 -0.67 -2.82
CA MET A 203 11.70 -0.88 -1.97
C MET A 203 12.97 -0.51 -2.72
N HIS A 204 13.69 0.50 -2.24
CA HIS A 204 14.93 0.97 -2.88
C HIS A 204 16.19 0.37 -2.27
N GLN A 205 16.30 0.36 -0.95
CA GLN A 205 17.54 0.08 -0.25
C GLN A 205 17.64 -1.37 0.25
N GLY A 206 18.86 -1.86 0.36
CA GLY A 206 19.18 -3.11 1.02
C GLY A 206 18.62 -4.38 0.35
N ASP A 207 18.64 -5.43 1.13
CA ASP A 207 18.12 -6.76 0.77
C ASP A 207 16.68 -7.01 1.24
N TRP A 208 15.97 -5.96 1.71
CA TRP A 208 14.61 -6.05 2.25
C TRP A 208 13.64 -6.75 1.31
N ALA A 209 13.70 -6.41 0.01
CA ALA A 209 12.84 -7.04 -1.00
C ALA A 209 13.10 -8.55 -1.08
N GLU A 210 14.35 -8.98 -1.01
CA GLU A 210 14.76 -10.38 -1.08
C GLU A 210 14.46 -11.16 0.21
N ARG A 211 14.36 -10.45 1.35
CA ARG A 211 14.08 -11.05 2.67
C ARG A 211 12.58 -11.19 2.93
N PHE A 212 11.79 -10.25 2.50
CA PHE A 212 10.37 -10.16 2.88
C PHE A 212 9.39 -10.46 1.75
N ALA A 213 9.72 -10.09 0.50
CA ALA A 213 8.79 -10.27 -0.61
C ALA A 213 8.80 -11.71 -1.14
N ASP A 214 7.62 -12.18 -1.55
CA ASP A 214 7.44 -13.45 -2.26
C ASP A 214 7.75 -13.31 -3.74
N ARG A 215 7.67 -12.07 -4.25
CA ARG A 215 7.88 -11.74 -5.66
C ARG A 215 8.52 -10.36 -5.78
N ILE A 216 9.45 -10.23 -6.69
CA ILE A 216 10.12 -8.98 -7.02
C ILE A 216 9.82 -8.62 -8.46
N LEU A 217 9.24 -7.45 -8.66
CA LEU A 217 9.02 -6.84 -9.96
C LEU A 217 10.06 -5.74 -10.18
N GLY A 218 10.80 -5.82 -11.27
CA GLY A 218 11.78 -4.80 -11.66
C GLY A 218 11.20 -3.83 -12.67
N LEU A 219 11.25 -2.54 -12.37
CA LEU A 219 10.76 -1.48 -13.23
C LEU A 219 11.93 -0.62 -13.73
N ASN A 220 12.08 -0.52 -15.04
CA ASN A 220 13.07 0.35 -15.67
C ASN A 220 12.42 1.17 -16.79
N LYS A 221 12.60 2.50 -16.74
CA LYS A 221 12.04 3.47 -17.71
C LYS A 221 10.57 3.21 -18.05
N GLY A 222 9.77 2.94 -17.04
CA GLY A 222 8.34 2.71 -17.16
C GLY A 222 7.95 1.32 -17.66
N LYS A 223 8.87 0.40 -17.86
CA LYS A 223 8.61 -0.97 -18.31
C LYS A 223 8.94 -1.99 -17.23
N LEU A 224 8.17 -3.07 -17.19
CA LEU A 224 8.48 -4.23 -16.36
C LEU A 224 9.59 -5.04 -17.08
N VAL A 225 10.78 -5.05 -16.48
CA VAL A 225 11.97 -5.73 -17.05
C VAL A 225 12.32 -7.01 -16.30
N LEU A 226 11.73 -7.19 -15.10
CA LEU A 226 12.03 -8.33 -14.24
C LEU A 226 10.78 -8.76 -13.49
N ASP A 227 10.60 -10.08 -13.36
CA ASP A 227 9.56 -10.72 -12.58
C ASP A 227 10.10 -12.01 -11.96
N VAL A 228 10.45 -11.99 -10.68
CA VAL A 228 11.10 -13.09 -9.98
C VAL A 228 10.29 -13.47 -8.74
N ARG A 229 10.03 -14.77 -8.56
CA ARG A 229 9.32 -15.33 -7.40
C ARG A 229 10.23 -16.27 -6.61
N GLY A 230 10.12 -16.21 -5.28
CA GLY A 230 10.63 -17.22 -4.33
C GLY A 230 12.15 -17.39 -4.29
N ARG A 231 12.93 -16.46 -4.84
CA ARG A 231 14.41 -16.50 -4.80
C ARG A 231 15.03 -15.10 -4.80
N ARG A 232 16.28 -15.04 -4.43
CA ARG A 232 17.10 -13.83 -4.54
C ARG A 232 17.40 -13.48 -6.00
N LEU A 233 17.64 -12.20 -6.24
CA LEU A 233 18.08 -11.69 -7.52
C LEU A 233 19.53 -12.09 -7.79
N THR A 234 19.83 -12.49 -9.02
CA THR A 234 21.18 -12.64 -9.50
C THR A 234 21.83 -11.27 -9.78
N GLU A 235 23.16 -11.21 -9.85
CA GLU A 235 23.86 -9.95 -10.17
C GLU A 235 23.46 -9.38 -11.55
N ARG A 236 23.18 -10.25 -12.54
CA ARG A 236 22.68 -9.83 -13.85
C ARG A 236 21.30 -9.19 -13.75
N GLU A 237 20.42 -9.73 -12.92
CA GLU A 237 19.07 -9.19 -12.68
C GLU A 237 19.11 -7.87 -11.93
N LYS A 238 20.02 -7.73 -10.95
CA LYS A 238 20.25 -6.45 -10.25
C LYS A 238 20.76 -5.36 -11.20
N ALA A 239 21.57 -5.72 -12.18
CA ALA A 239 22.06 -4.76 -13.19
C ALA A 239 20.98 -4.26 -14.16
N LEU A 240 19.78 -4.85 -14.20
CA LEU A 240 18.63 -4.40 -14.99
C LEU A 240 17.80 -3.33 -14.26
N LEU A 241 18.02 -3.17 -12.97
CA LEU A 241 17.23 -2.33 -12.06
C LEU A 241 17.86 -0.99 -11.80
#